data_75b0bdca109038bcaa4ecd493957d93d
#
_entry.id   75b0bdca109038bcaa4ecd493957d93d
#
_cell.length_a   1.000
_cell.length_b   1.000
_cell.length_c   1.000
_cell.angle_alpha   90.00
_cell.angle_beta   90.00
_cell.angle_gamma   90.00
#
_symmetry.space_group_name_H-M   'P 1'
#
loop_
_entity.id
_entity.type
_entity.pdbx_description
1 polymer ?
#
loop_
_entity_poly.entity_id
_entity_poly.type
_entity_poly.pdbx_seq_one_letter_code
_entity_poly.pdbx_strand_id
1 'polypeptide(L)'
;MPEVMPFTIASLVSFEEDIKKSRFQAFATPIENEQDVKDFLEAYRDPTTTHQCWAWKIGHHVRFNDDGEPSGTAGRPILATIEGNELTNVLVLVNRWYGGIKLGTGGLVRAYGGCAGQCLLLAEKIELIEKKKFEFACQFNEWAIFQYELNQQEIDYQEEYTAEGVQVQAQFQKHQIEPFALKIQDVTRGREQLKIIEEATDD
;
A
#
# COMPACT_ATOMS: atom_id res chain seq x y z
N MET A 1 6.47 -4.63 22.66
CA MET A 1 7.28 -5.02 21.49
C MET A 1 7.36 -3.79 20.61
N PRO A 2 8.50 -3.45 19.99
CA PRO A 2 8.52 -2.37 19.02
C PRO A 2 7.52 -2.74 17.91
N GLU A 3 6.62 -1.81 17.59
CA GLU A 3 5.68 -1.92 16.49
C GLU A 3 6.54 -1.97 15.22
N VAL A 4 6.58 -3.12 14.53
CA VAL A 4 7.31 -3.25 13.28
C VAL A 4 6.52 -2.41 12.27
N MET A 5 7.07 -1.28 11.88
CA MET A 5 6.46 -0.42 10.86
C MET A 5 6.42 -1.21 9.55
N PRO A 6 5.25 -1.39 8.94
CA PRO A 6 5.16 -2.09 7.67
C PRO A 6 5.84 -1.29 6.56
N PHE A 7 6.46 -1.99 5.61
CA PHE A 7 7.05 -1.37 4.42
C PHE A 7 6.15 -1.58 3.21
N THR A 8 6.20 -0.66 2.27
CA THR A 8 5.72 -0.81 0.90
C THR A 8 6.85 -0.52 -0.07
N ILE A 9 6.54 -0.43 -1.37
CA ILE A 9 7.51 -0.06 -2.39
C ILE A 9 7.18 1.31 -2.97
N ALA A 10 8.22 2.08 -3.34
CA ALA A 10 8.06 3.46 -3.80
C ALA A 10 7.38 3.58 -5.17
N SER A 11 7.62 2.62 -6.07
CA SER A 11 7.14 2.67 -7.46
C SER A 11 7.11 1.30 -8.11
N LEU A 12 6.50 1.23 -9.30
CA LEU A 12 6.51 0.05 -10.15
C LEU A 12 7.93 -0.36 -10.51
N VAL A 13 8.22 -1.65 -10.33
CA VAL A 13 9.44 -2.31 -10.79
C VAL A 13 9.11 -3.56 -11.59
N SER A 14 10.02 -4.00 -12.44
CA SER A 14 9.88 -5.24 -13.20
C SER A 14 11.18 -6.03 -13.26
N PHE A 15 11.05 -7.35 -13.40
CA PHE A 15 12.15 -8.28 -13.56
C PHE A 15 11.75 -9.39 -14.52
N GLU A 16 12.69 -9.87 -15.31
CA GLU A 16 12.46 -10.95 -16.29
C GLU A 16 13.58 -11.98 -16.23
N GLU A 17 13.21 -13.26 -16.34
CA GLU A 17 14.17 -14.37 -16.42
C GLU A 17 13.63 -15.54 -17.26
N ASP A 18 14.55 -16.32 -17.82
CA ASP A 18 14.24 -17.57 -18.53
C ASP A 18 14.60 -18.79 -17.66
N ILE A 19 13.62 -19.67 -17.43
CA ILE A 19 13.79 -20.89 -16.66
C ILE A 19 13.37 -22.08 -17.53
N LYS A 20 14.29 -22.95 -17.92
CA LYS A 20 14.04 -24.14 -18.75
C LYS A 20 13.14 -23.84 -19.97
N LYS A 21 13.50 -22.83 -20.76
CA LYS A 21 12.78 -22.33 -21.93
C LYS A 21 11.42 -21.64 -21.64
N SER A 22 10.92 -21.62 -20.42
CA SER A 22 9.81 -20.76 -20.05
C SER A 22 10.34 -19.38 -19.69
N ARG A 23 9.70 -18.33 -20.20
CA ARG A 23 9.96 -16.94 -19.83
C ARG A 23 9.05 -16.58 -18.69
N PHE A 24 9.59 -15.92 -17.68
CA PHE A 24 8.89 -15.35 -16.54
C PHE A 24 9.16 -13.85 -16.47
N GLN A 25 8.11 -13.06 -16.28
CA GLN A 25 8.23 -11.62 -16.11
C GLN A 25 7.39 -11.20 -14.92
N ALA A 26 8.04 -10.65 -13.91
CA ALA A 26 7.40 -10.13 -12.71
C ALA A 26 7.26 -8.62 -12.78
N PHE A 27 6.15 -8.12 -12.26
CA PHE A 27 5.90 -6.71 -11.98
C PHE A 27 5.52 -6.58 -10.51
N ALA A 28 6.06 -5.61 -9.80
CA ALA A 28 5.64 -5.26 -8.45
C ALA A 28 5.27 -3.78 -8.42
N THR A 29 4.09 -3.46 -7.88
CA THR A 29 3.56 -2.10 -7.80
C THR A 29 2.97 -1.81 -6.43
N PRO A 30 3.12 -0.57 -5.90
CA PRO A 30 2.36 -0.17 -4.72
C PRO A 30 0.87 -0.09 -5.06
N ILE A 31 0.03 -0.40 -4.09
CA ILE A 31 -1.44 -0.33 -4.18
C ILE A 31 -1.99 0.16 -2.84
N GLU A 32 -3.14 0.86 -2.87
CA GLU A 32 -3.81 1.32 -1.67
C GLU A 32 -5.12 0.55 -1.39
N ASN A 33 -5.76 0.04 -2.43
CA ASN A 33 -7.06 -0.61 -2.37
C ASN A 33 -7.25 -1.67 -3.46
N GLU A 34 -8.36 -2.43 -3.41
CA GLU A 34 -8.66 -3.47 -4.40
C GLU A 34 -8.98 -2.92 -5.81
N GLN A 35 -9.33 -1.65 -5.94
CA GLN A 35 -9.55 -1.05 -7.26
C GLN A 35 -8.23 -0.87 -8.00
N ASP A 36 -7.17 -0.43 -7.31
CA ASP A 36 -5.82 -0.33 -7.88
C ASP A 36 -5.35 -1.68 -8.42
N VAL A 37 -5.67 -2.78 -7.70
CA VAL A 37 -5.38 -4.15 -8.15
C VAL A 37 -6.06 -4.46 -9.47
N LYS A 38 -7.38 -4.16 -9.59
CA LYS A 38 -8.14 -4.43 -10.81
C LYS A 38 -7.61 -3.64 -11.99
N ASP A 39 -7.38 -2.35 -11.78
CA ASP A 39 -6.90 -1.43 -12.81
C ASP A 39 -5.51 -1.85 -13.31
N PHE A 40 -4.62 -2.26 -12.39
CA PHE A 40 -3.29 -2.76 -12.75
C PHE A 40 -3.36 -4.06 -13.54
N LEU A 41 -4.13 -5.05 -13.07
CA LEU A 41 -4.26 -6.34 -13.75
C LEU A 41 -4.90 -6.20 -15.14
N GLU A 42 -5.81 -5.24 -15.33
CA GLU A 42 -6.37 -4.92 -16.64
C GLU A 42 -5.35 -4.25 -17.57
N ALA A 43 -4.63 -3.25 -17.06
CA ALA A 43 -3.61 -2.52 -17.81
C ALA A 43 -2.43 -3.40 -18.24
N TYR A 44 -2.05 -4.39 -17.42
CA TYR A 44 -0.95 -5.33 -17.66
C TYR A 44 -1.42 -6.69 -18.19
N ARG A 45 -2.68 -6.76 -18.67
CA ARG A 45 -3.20 -7.96 -19.30
C ARG A 45 -2.48 -8.22 -20.60
N ASP A 46 -1.82 -9.39 -20.69
CA ASP A 46 -1.13 -9.84 -21.90
C ASP A 46 -1.75 -11.16 -22.40
N PRO A 47 -2.54 -11.12 -23.48
CA PRO A 47 -3.20 -12.32 -24.03
C PRO A 47 -2.22 -13.33 -24.64
N THR A 48 -0.95 -13.00 -24.77
CA THR A 48 0.10 -13.91 -25.27
C THR A 48 0.68 -14.80 -24.19
N THR A 49 0.45 -14.48 -22.92
CA THR A 49 0.92 -15.28 -21.78
C THR A 49 0.16 -16.61 -21.69
N THR A 50 0.84 -17.61 -21.17
CA THR A 50 0.20 -18.90 -20.81
C THR A 50 -0.54 -18.78 -19.48
N HIS A 51 0.05 -18.05 -18.51
CA HIS A 51 -0.50 -17.81 -17.18
C HIS A 51 -0.09 -16.42 -16.70
N GLN A 52 -1.01 -15.74 -15.98
CA GLN A 52 -0.81 -14.46 -15.31
C GLN A 52 -1.12 -14.61 -13.81
N CYS A 53 -0.18 -15.15 -13.07
CA CYS A 53 -0.34 -15.44 -11.64
C CYS A 53 0.01 -14.21 -10.81
N TRP A 54 -0.73 -13.96 -9.74
CA TRP A 54 -0.53 -12.79 -8.92
C TRP A 54 -0.83 -13.03 -7.45
N ALA A 55 -0.28 -12.16 -6.62
CA ALA A 55 -0.66 -12.03 -5.22
C ALA A 55 -0.54 -10.57 -4.77
N TRP A 56 -1.37 -10.19 -3.79
CA TRP A 56 -1.29 -8.90 -3.16
C TRP A 56 -1.55 -8.98 -1.66
N LYS A 57 -1.07 -7.96 -0.96
CA LYS A 57 -1.32 -7.74 0.45
C LYS A 57 -1.63 -6.25 0.68
N ILE A 58 -2.74 -5.97 1.38
CA ILE A 58 -3.15 -4.64 1.83
C ILE A 58 -3.46 -4.75 3.32
N GLY A 59 -2.61 -4.17 4.16
CA GLY A 59 -2.69 -4.35 5.61
C GLY A 59 -2.64 -5.84 5.99
N HIS A 60 -3.73 -6.35 6.56
CA HIS A 60 -3.88 -7.77 6.91
C HIS A 60 -4.62 -8.60 5.85
N HIS A 61 -5.17 -7.96 4.83
CA HIS A 61 -5.89 -8.61 3.76
C HIS A 61 -4.93 -9.12 2.68
N VAL A 62 -5.11 -10.38 2.27
CA VAL A 62 -4.29 -11.01 1.23
C VAL A 62 -5.17 -11.75 0.24
N ARG A 63 -4.78 -11.70 -1.05
CA ARG A 63 -5.35 -12.56 -2.09
C ARG A 63 -4.26 -12.99 -3.06
N PHE A 64 -4.50 -14.13 -3.70
CA PHE A 64 -3.62 -14.67 -4.73
C PHE A 64 -4.41 -15.47 -5.76
N ASN A 65 -3.80 -15.67 -6.94
CA ASN A 65 -4.38 -16.43 -8.03
C ASN A 65 -3.28 -17.21 -8.77
N ASP A 66 -3.54 -18.49 -9.04
CA ASP A 66 -2.64 -19.37 -9.77
C ASP A 66 -2.91 -19.37 -11.29
N ASP A 67 -3.96 -18.73 -11.78
CA ASP A 67 -4.35 -18.58 -13.20
C ASP A 67 -4.13 -19.83 -14.06
N GLY A 68 -4.66 -20.99 -13.59
CA GLY A 68 -4.57 -22.27 -14.29
C GLY A 68 -3.27 -23.06 -14.08
N GLU A 69 -2.30 -22.54 -13.36
CA GLU A 69 -1.21 -23.35 -12.82
C GLU A 69 -1.74 -24.35 -11.77
N PRO A 70 -1.05 -25.45 -11.45
CA PRO A 70 -1.45 -26.33 -10.37
C PRO A 70 -1.63 -25.57 -9.04
N SER A 71 -2.71 -25.84 -8.33
CA SER A 71 -3.10 -25.11 -7.12
C SER A 71 -1.94 -24.94 -6.12
N GLY A 72 -1.71 -23.69 -5.70
CA GLY A 72 -0.69 -23.33 -4.71
C GLY A 72 0.74 -23.31 -5.24
N THR A 73 0.96 -23.45 -6.56
CA THR A 73 2.31 -23.49 -7.13
C THR A 73 2.79 -22.15 -7.69
N ALA A 74 1.93 -21.14 -7.78
CA ALA A 74 2.24 -19.82 -8.33
C ALA A 74 1.85 -18.68 -7.39
N GLY A 75 0.57 -18.40 -7.21
CA GLY A 75 0.11 -17.27 -6.43
C GLY A 75 0.53 -17.33 -4.96
N ARG A 76 0.49 -18.52 -4.34
CA ARG A 76 0.93 -18.70 -2.96
C ARG A 76 2.45 -18.47 -2.74
N PRO A 77 3.35 -18.96 -3.59
CA PRO A 77 4.77 -18.59 -3.58
C PRO A 77 5.03 -17.09 -3.76
N ILE A 78 4.26 -16.42 -4.64
CA ILE A 78 4.35 -14.97 -4.80
C ILE A 78 3.97 -14.26 -3.49
N LEU A 79 2.84 -14.65 -2.87
CA LEU A 79 2.42 -14.09 -1.58
C LEU A 79 3.47 -14.31 -0.48
N ALA A 80 4.01 -15.52 -0.37
CA ALA A 80 5.04 -15.84 0.61
C ALA A 80 6.29 -14.94 0.43
N THR A 81 6.59 -14.54 -0.80
CA THR A 81 7.70 -13.62 -1.08
C THR A 81 7.39 -12.20 -0.62
N ILE A 82 6.16 -11.71 -0.81
CA ILE A 82 5.71 -10.41 -0.28
C ILE A 82 5.83 -10.39 1.25
N GLU A 83 5.29 -11.43 1.91
CA GLU A 83 5.32 -11.54 3.37
C GLU A 83 6.74 -11.69 3.94
N GLY A 84 7.57 -12.51 3.29
CA GLY A 84 8.97 -12.70 3.68
C GLY A 84 9.85 -11.45 3.53
N ASN A 85 9.41 -10.48 2.72
CA ASN A 85 10.03 -9.16 2.60
C ASN A 85 9.43 -8.12 3.56
N GLU A 86 8.50 -8.50 4.44
CA GLU A 86 7.80 -7.61 5.39
C GLU A 86 7.03 -6.47 4.68
N LEU A 87 6.56 -6.74 3.45
CA LEU A 87 5.84 -5.76 2.64
C LEU A 87 4.33 -5.87 2.84
N THR A 88 3.68 -4.74 2.72
CA THR A 88 2.23 -4.59 2.58
C THR A 88 1.92 -3.48 1.58
N ASN A 89 0.65 -3.34 1.19
CA ASN A 89 0.20 -2.38 0.17
C ASN A 89 0.97 -2.56 -1.14
N VAL A 90 1.10 -3.83 -1.55
CA VAL A 90 1.85 -4.24 -2.74
C VAL A 90 1.10 -5.34 -3.49
N LEU A 91 1.10 -5.23 -4.82
CA LEU A 91 0.70 -6.27 -5.76
C LEU A 91 1.93 -6.76 -6.52
N VAL A 92 2.06 -8.09 -6.66
CA VAL A 92 3.03 -8.71 -7.55
C VAL A 92 2.30 -9.58 -8.56
N LEU A 93 2.52 -9.29 -9.85
CA LEU A 93 2.05 -10.06 -11.01
C LEU A 93 3.23 -10.77 -11.65
N VAL A 94 3.09 -12.07 -11.94
CA VAL A 94 4.10 -12.84 -12.69
C VAL A 94 3.46 -13.45 -13.91
N ASN A 95 3.89 -12.99 -15.06
CA ASN A 95 3.54 -13.51 -16.37
C ASN A 95 4.46 -14.68 -16.73
N ARG A 96 3.88 -15.75 -17.30
CA ARG A 96 4.63 -16.88 -17.79
C ARG A 96 4.28 -17.22 -19.22
N TRP A 97 5.28 -17.42 -20.05
CA TRP A 97 5.18 -18.02 -21.38
C TRP A 97 5.81 -19.42 -21.34
N TYR A 98 5.00 -20.45 -21.52
CA TYR A 98 5.47 -21.83 -21.45
C TYR A 98 6.37 -22.19 -22.63
N GLY A 99 7.57 -22.65 -22.35
CA GLY A 99 8.60 -22.99 -23.36
C GLY A 99 8.66 -24.48 -23.74
N GLY A 100 7.61 -25.27 -23.45
CA GLY A 100 7.55 -26.70 -23.83
C GLY A 100 8.19 -27.67 -22.84
N ILE A 101 8.89 -27.22 -21.81
CA ILE A 101 9.49 -28.07 -20.78
C ILE A 101 8.75 -27.93 -19.45
N LYS A 102 8.19 -29.02 -18.95
CA LYS A 102 7.51 -29.05 -17.65
C LYS A 102 8.48 -28.85 -16.49
N LEU A 103 8.20 -27.88 -15.62
CA LEU A 103 9.00 -27.59 -14.44
C LEU A 103 8.71 -28.53 -13.27
N GLY A 104 7.49 -29.10 -13.22
CA GLY A 104 6.94 -29.81 -12.07
C GLY A 104 6.53 -28.84 -10.95
N THR A 105 5.73 -29.31 -9.97
CA THR A 105 5.19 -28.46 -8.91
C THR A 105 6.27 -27.75 -8.10
N GLY A 106 7.30 -28.45 -7.64
CA GLY A 106 8.42 -27.84 -6.92
C GLY A 106 9.26 -26.88 -7.78
N GLY A 107 9.30 -27.10 -9.11
CA GLY A 107 9.95 -26.18 -10.06
C GLY A 107 9.16 -24.91 -10.24
N LEU A 108 7.82 -25.01 -10.33
CA LEU A 108 6.92 -23.85 -10.42
C LEU A 108 7.00 -22.97 -9.17
N VAL A 109 6.90 -23.58 -7.98
CA VAL A 109 7.04 -22.84 -6.71
C VAL A 109 8.32 -22.01 -6.67
N ARG A 110 9.46 -22.62 -7.05
CA ARG A 110 10.74 -21.89 -7.09
C ARG A 110 10.79 -20.82 -8.17
N ALA A 111 10.21 -21.08 -9.34
CA ALA A 111 10.20 -20.12 -10.44
C ALA A 111 9.37 -18.89 -10.12
N TYR A 112 8.12 -19.06 -9.69
CA TYR A 112 7.24 -17.94 -9.34
C TYR A 112 7.73 -17.15 -8.12
N GLY A 113 8.10 -17.85 -7.04
CA GLY A 113 8.65 -17.20 -5.85
C GLY A 113 10.00 -16.53 -6.10
N GLY A 114 10.87 -17.18 -6.89
CA GLY A 114 12.19 -16.63 -7.25
C GLY A 114 12.07 -15.38 -8.11
N CYS A 115 11.28 -15.43 -9.19
CA CYS A 115 11.06 -14.28 -10.08
C CYS A 115 10.42 -13.10 -9.33
N ALA A 116 9.39 -13.34 -8.50
CA ALA A 116 8.80 -12.34 -7.62
C ALA A 116 9.84 -11.75 -6.64
N GLY A 117 10.66 -12.59 -6.03
CA GLY A 117 11.70 -12.16 -5.10
C GLY A 117 12.76 -11.27 -5.75
N GLN A 118 13.25 -11.66 -6.94
CA GLN A 118 14.19 -10.83 -7.69
C GLN A 118 13.58 -9.48 -8.10
N CYS A 119 12.31 -9.47 -8.48
CA CYS A 119 11.59 -8.24 -8.78
C CYS A 119 11.53 -7.31 -7.55
N LEU A 120 11.15 -7.83 -6.39
CA LEU A 120 11.05 -7.06 -5.14
C LEU A 120 12.40 -6.58 -4.63
N LEU A 121 13.52 -7.27 -4.94
CA LEU A 121 14.86 -6.79 -4.61
C LEU A 121 15.26 -5.52 -5.39
N LEU A 122 14.65 -5.27 -6.54
CA LEU A 122 14.88 -4.05 -7.33
C LEU A 122 14.07 -2.86 -6.81
N ALA A 123 13.07 -3.11 -5.98
CA ALA A 123 12.19 -2.07 -5.46
C ALA A 123 12.84 -1.28 -4.31
N GLU A 124 12.70 0.02 -4.34
CA GLU A 124 12.98 0.87 -3.19
C GLU A 124 11.88 0.64 -2.13
N LYS A 125 12.26 0.13 -0.97
CA LYS A 125 11.36 -0.04 0.16
C LYS A 125 11.20 1.28 0.89
N ILE A 126 9.95 1.68 1.11
CA ILE A 126 9.61 2.86 1.90
C ILE A 126 8.76 2.44 3.10
N GLU A 127 8.95 3.12 4.20
CA GLU A 127 8.17 2.90 5.41
C GLU A 127 6.72 3.35 5.19
N LEU A 128 5.77 2.46 5.47
CA LEU A 128 4.35 2.80 5.39
C LEU A 128 3.95 3.49 6.70
N ILE A 129 3.93 4.80 6.67
CA ILE A 129 3.55 5.60 7.84
C ILE A 129 2.02 5.63 7.92
N GLU A 130 1.46 4.97 8.93
CA GLU A 130 0.01 5.02 9.19
C GLU A 130 -0.41 6.43 9.59
N LYS A 131 -1.25 7.06 8.78
CA LYS A 131 -1.88 8.34 9.08
C LYS A 131 -3.35 8.10 9.43
N LYS A 132 -3.85 8.79 10.47
CA LYS A 132 -5.27 8.79 10.85
C LYS A 132 -5.89 10.13 10.55
N LYS A 133 -7.13 10.12 10.08
CA LYS A 133 -7.88 11.33 9.78
C LYS A 133 -8.53 11.87 11.05
N PHE A 134 -8.37 13.16 11.27
CA PHE A 134 -9.00 13.90 12.35
C PHE A 134 -9.62 15.17 11.83
N GLU A 135 -10.60 15.70 12.59
CA GLU A 135 -11.19 17.00 12.35
C GLU A 135 -11.13 17.88 13.60
N PHE A 136 -11.08 19.17 13.37
CA PHE A 136 -11.25 20.20 14.39
C PHE A 136 -11.80 21.48 13.76
N ALA A 137 -12.36 22.37 14.59
CA ALA A 137 -12.79 23.69 14.15
C ALA A 137 -11.96 24.77 14.87
N CYS A 138 -11.87 25.96 14.26
CA CYS A 138 -11.24 27.12 14.87
C CYS A 138 -11.90 28.41 14.39
N GLN A 139 -11.72 29.50 15.16
CA GLN A 139 -12.14 30.82 14.73
C GLN A 139 -11.18 31.39 13.66
N PHE A 140 -11.66 32.35 12.87
CA PHE A 140 -10.86 32.95 11.78
C PHE A 140 -9.53 33.57 12.26
N ASN A 141 -9.52 34.17 13.45
CA ASN A 141 -8.33 34.76 14.03
C ASN A 141 -7.33 33.74 14.59
N GLU A 142 -7.73 32.49 14.76
CA GLU A 142 -6.91 31.38 15.23
C GLU A 142 -6.33 30.58 14.06
N TRP A 143 -6.96 30.64 12.88
CA TRP A 143 -6.62 29.81 11.73
C TRP A 143 -5.16 29.94 11.28
N ALA A 144 -4.64 31.14 11.24
CA ALA A 144 -3.25 31.36 10.82
C ALA A 144 -2.21 30.61 11.68
N ILE A 145 -2.53 30.40 12.98
CA ILE A 145 -1.67 29.64 13.90
C ILE A 145 -1.67 28.15 13.53
N PHE A 146 -2.85 27.59 13.30
CA PHE A 146 -3.00 26.18 12.94
C PHE A 146 -2.44 25.90 11.54
N GLN A 147 -2.69 26.77 10.58
CA GLN A 147 -2.16 26.64 9.22
C GLN A 147 -0.61 26.65 9.23
N TYR A 148 0.01 27.52 10.02
CA TYR A 148 1.46 27.52 10.18
C TYR A 148 1.97 26.22 10.77
N GLU A 149 1.33 25.71 11.83
CA GLU A 149 1.73 24.46 12.50
C GLU A 149 1.57 23.23 11.59
N LEU A 150 0.44 23.13 10.87
CA LEU A 150 0.18 22.06 9.90
C LEU A 150 1.25 22.02 8.80
N ASN A 151 1.58 23.17 8.26
CA ASN A 151 2.61 23.30 7.22
C ASN A 151 4.03 23.00 7.75
N GLN A 152 4.36 23.41 8.98
CA GLN A 152 5.67 23.15 9.58
C GLN A 152 5.89 21.66 9.86
N GLN A 153 4.82 20.91 10.16
CA GLN A 153 4.86 19.47 10.42
C GLN A 153 4.57 18.62 9.18
N GLU A 154 4.43 19.26 8.01
CA GLU A 154 4.11 18.59 6.73
C GLU A 154 2.84 17.71 6.83
N ILE A 155 1.83 18.20 7.56
CA ILE A 155 0.55 17.51 7.75
C ILE A 155 -0.36 17.88 6.59
N ASP A 156 -0.87 16.87 5.88
CA ASP A 156 -1.87 17.04 4.82
C ASP A 156 -3.22 17.43 5.43
N TYR A 157 -3.83 18.51 4.92
CA TYR A 157 -5.12 18.97 5.42
C TYR A 157 -6.02 19.54 4.32
N GLN A 158 -7.31 19.59 4.63
CA GLN A 158 -8.36 20.28 3.87
C GLN A 158 -9.08 21.25 4.81
N GLU A 159 -9.41 22.43 4.31
CA GLU A 159 -10.09 23.48 5.06
C GLU A 159 -11.41 23.86 4.41
N GLU A 160 -12.43 24.10 5.23
CA GLU A 160 -13.72 24.61 4.80
C GLU A 160 -14.08 25.84 5.64
N TYR A 161 -14.36 26.95 4.96
CA TYR A 161 -14.78 28.20 5.60
C TYR A 161 -16.27 28.18 5.84
N THR A 162 -16.67 28.31 7.10
CA THR A 162 -18.06 28.36 7.54
C THR A 162 -18.44 29.76 8.03
N ALA A 163 -19.69 29.99 8.38
CA ALA A 163 -20.11 31.26 8.98
C ALA A 163 -19.51 31.53 10.37
N GLU A 164 -19.05 30.47 11.06
CA GLU A 164 -18.58 30.52 12.45
C GLU A 164 -17.06 30.43 12.58
N GLY A 165 -16.37 30.06 11.50
CA GLY A 165 -14.91 29.88 11.52
C GLY A 165 -14.43 28.96 10.39
N VAL A 166 -13.35 28.24 10.65
CA VAL A 166 -12.73 27.28 9.72
C VAL A 166 -12.85 25.87 10.28
N GLN A 167 -13.39 24.96 9.48
CA GLN A 167 -13.40 23.53 9.77
C GLN A 167 -12.23 22.87 9.03
N VAL A 168 -11.49 22.03 9.71
CA VAL A 168 -10.25 21.45 9.19
C VAL A 168 -10.30 19.92 9.33
N GLN A 169 -10.01 19.24 8.25
CA GLN A 169 -9.73 17.80 8.25
C GLN A 169 -8.25 17.57 7.93
N ALA A 170 -7.55 16.82 8.75
CA ALA A 170 -6.12 16.61 8.59
C ALA A 170 -5.70 15.17 8.90
N GLN A 171 -4.58 14.74 8.28
CA GLN A 171 -4.05 13.38 8.42
C GLN A 171 -2.80 13.39 9.29
N PHE A 172 -2.92 12.86 10.50
CA PHE A 172 -1.83 12.84 11.47
C PHE A 172 -1.17 11.47 11.59
N GLN A 173 0.14 11.47 11.69
CA GLN A 173 0.91 10.33 12.18
C GLN A 173 0.75 10.21 13.70
N LYS A 174 0.88 9.01 14.24
CA LYS A 174 0.66 8.72 15.66
C LYS A 174 1.37 9.70 16.62
N HIS A 175 2.64 10.05 16.33
CA HIS A 175 3.43 10.95 17.17
C HIS A 175 3.02 12.43 17.09
N GLN A 176 2.28 12.83 16.05
CA GLN A 176 1.80 14.21 15.86
C GLN A 176 0.48 14.48 16.59
N ILE A 177 -0.31 13.42 16.91
CA ILE A 177 -1.67 13.54 17.43
C ILE A 177 -1.71 14.28 18.76
N GLU A 178 -0.97 13.78 19.76
CA GLU A 178 -1.00 14.33 21.11
C GLU A 178 -0.47 15.77 21.18
N PRO A 179 0.69 16.13 20.59
CA PRO A 179 1.18 17.50 20.55
C PRO A 179 0.20 18.47 19.86
N PHE A 180 -0.42 18.04 18.77
CA PHE A 180 -1.37 18.89 18.04
C PHE A 180 -2.70 19.05 18.81
N ALA A 181 -3.19 17.99 19.48
CA ALA A 181 -4.37 18.07 20.35
C ALA A 181 -4.18 19.06 21.51
N LEU A 182 -3.01 19.06 22.14
CA LEU A 182 -2.64 20.04 23.15
C LEU A 182 -2.62 21.46 22.58
N LYS A 183 -2.07 21.65 21.38
CA LYS A 183 -2.05 22.94 20.71
C LYS A 183 -3.46 23.47 20.45
N ILE A 184 -4.40 22.60 20.02
CA ILE A 184 -5.81 22.97 19.82
C ILE A 184 -6.41 23.46 21.14
N GLN A 185 -6.21 22.73 22.24
CA GLN A 185 -6.73 23.10 23.54
C GLN A 185 -6.18 24.46 24.03
N ASP A 186 -4.89 24.70 23.83
CA ASP A 186 -4.24 25.96 24.23
C ASP A 186 -4.75 27.14 23.43
N VAL A 187 -4.74 27.05 22.10
CA VAL A 187 -5.12 28.14 21.21
C VAL A 187 -6.61 28.48 21.34
N THR A 188 -7.45 27.44 21.43
CA THR A 188 -8.91 27.63 21.55
C THR A 188 -9.38 27.77 23.00
N ARG A 189 -8.46 27.76 23.97
CA ARG A 189 -8.74 27.81 25.42
C ARG A 189 -9.73 26.70 25.86
N GLY A 190 -9.56 25.49 25.33
CA GLY A 190 -10.38 24.33 25.64
C GLY A 190 -11.75 24.29 24.95
N ARG A 191 -12.07 25.23 24.06
CA ARG A 191 -13.33 25.29 23.32
C ARG A 191 -13.45 24.13 22.31
N GLU A 192 -12.33 23.76 21.68
CA GLU A 192 -12.28 22.74 20.63
C GLU A 192 -11.34 21.58 21.01
N GLN A 193 -11.57 20.46 20.38
CA GLN A 193 -10.78 19.25 20.54
C GLN A 193 -10.51 18.59 19.17
N LEU A 194 -9.41 17.86 19.06
CA LEU A 194 -9.12 17.02 17.92
C LEU A 194 -10.02 15.77 17.96
N LYS A 195 -10.86 15.57 16.94
CA LYS A 195 -11.80 14.45 16.84
C LYS A 195 -11.36 13.50 15.75
N ILE A 196 -11.33 12.19 16.03
CA ILE A 196 -11.04 11.17 15.02
C ILE A 196 -12.22 11.05 14.05
N ILE A 197 -11.92 10.98 12.75
CA ILE A 197 -12.88 10.61 11.72
C ILE A 197 -12.76 9.09 11.54
N GLU A 198 -13.74 8.33 12.04
CA GLU A 198 -13.82 6.90 11.76
C GLU A 198 -14.18 6.71 10.28
N GLU A 199 -13.32 6.05 9.53
CA GLU A 199 -13.68 5.60 8.19
C GLU A 199 -14.78 4.55 8.34
N ALA A 200 -15.90 4.75 7.64
CA ALA A 200 -16.96 3.74 7.57
C ALA A 200 -16.32 2.46 7.00
N THR A 201 -16.23 1.42 7.82
CA THR A 201 -15.89 0.09 7.35
C THR A 201 -17.05 -0.35 6.45
N ASP A 202 -16.84 -0.33 5.14
CA ASP A 202 -17.73 -1.02 4.22
C ASP A 202 -17.64 -2.54 4.54
N ASP A 203 -18.71 -3.05 5.15
CA ASP A 203 -18.95 -4.48 5.39
C ASP A 203 -19.16 -5.24 4.07
#